data_92418cb4520cf94ef3661d66fc228385
#
_entry.id   92418cb4520cf94ef3661d66fc228385
#
_cell.length_a   1.000
_cell.length_b   1.000
_cell.length_c   1.000
_cell.angle_alpha   90.00
_cell.angle_beta   90.00
_cell.angle_gamma   90.00
#
_symmetry.space_group_name_H-M   'P 1'
#
loop_
_entity.id
_entity.type
_entity.pdbx_description
1 polymer ?
#
loop_
_entity_poly.entity_id
_entity_poly.type
_entity_poly.pdbx_seq_one_letter_code
_entity_poly.pdbx_strand_id
1 'polypeptide(L)'
;MSPNEYTARMHALHPATDNRPVLRYLTVSEIDSVNQADMSVPVRDALQNASLATTFQPPAPSQAEARARSDVQRVTFELLKNVFSFPALLATFLVGRVFYEARGFNVDPDLWWHIKIGQNILATHHWPTTDPFSFTVAGNPWIAYEWLGDVLLGAVARAGRLLGLDVLLFVLASGVMLALYAYTTLRSGNSKAGFVSSGLLCSLAFASFNLRPQMLGYLFLVLTLIVLERFRQGKQRALWFLPVLFLIWINTHGSWVIGLGTILVFWASGLVEFRWSGVETRRWTPAERVRLEGTFLLSLLAIPLTPYGTQLAAYPFTVASSLPLNVGNILEWQPMPFNVVGGKLFLAVVLGFFLAQMISPLTLKLSEVILFFGGIIMACLHVRFLLLFVPFSAPIFAVLLARWLPRYNRKIDHFVLNAVLMSAAIIAMVRYFPPRADIEKATAKTFPAGAVEYLRAHPVAGPMFNDYGYGGYLVAMLPEQKVFIDGRGDLYEDAGIFGEYLEVAGLRPAAFMVLRVHGIQSCLLERKEPLATVLGALPDWEQRYSDGVSVLFVRRNAPGSGATIPVRTDSTTE
;
A
#
# COMPACT_ATOMS: atom_id res chain seq x y z
N MET A 1 14.55 -20.57 -39.89
CA MET A 1 14.53 -19.59 -40.99
C MET A 1 15.55 -18.53 -40.67
N SER A 2 16.53 -18.35 -41.53
CA SER A 2 17.76 -17.58 -41.33
C SER A 2 17.56 -16.07 -41.58
N PRO A 3 18.45 -15.22 -41.07
CA PRO A 3 18.28 -13.76 -41.06
C PRO A 3 18.87 -13.14 -42.36
N ASN A 4 18.15 -13.21 -43.47
CA ASN A 4 18.60 -12.66 -44.75
C ASN A 4 17.46 -12.13 -45.64
N GLU A 5 16.45 -11.48 -45.11
CA GLU A 5 15.36 -10.87 -45.91
C GLU A 5 14.99 -9.43 -45.51
N TYR A 6 15.97 -8.61 -45.10
CA TYR A 6 15.71 -7.19 -44.81
C TYR A 6 16.62 -6.20 -45.56
N THR A 7 17.05 -6.55 -46.77
CA THR A 7 17.86 -5.63 -47.62
C THR A 7 17.36 -5.62 -49.05
N ALA A 8 16.11 -5.21 -49.28
CA ALA A 8 15.66 -4.88 -50.64
C ALA A 8 14.34 -4.10 -50.61
N ARG A 9 14.38 -2.81 -50.26
CA ARG A 9 13.39 -1.79 -50.68
C ARG A 9 13.77 -0.41 -50.14
N MET A 10 14.76 0.23 -50.74
CA MET A 10 14.91 1.69 -50.80
C MET A 10 15.91 2.05 -51.91
N HIS A 11 15.47 1.94 -53.17
CA HIS A 11 16.05 2.68 -54.27
C HIS A 11 14.90 3.38 -54.99
N ALA A 12 14.91 4.69 -54.91
CA ALA A 12 14.46 5.71 -55.88
C ALA A 12 13.86 6.90 -55.14
N LEU A 13 14.67 7.94 -55.03
CA LEU A 13 14.31 9.34 -55.33
C LEU A 13 15.53 10.23 -55.08
N HIS A 14 16.14 10.68 -56.16
CA HIS A 14 17.12 11.76 -56.28
C HIS A 14 16.40 13.06 -56.66
N PRO A 15 17.06 14.25 -56.70
CA PRO A 15 18.11 14.86 -55.84
C PRO A 15 17.77 16.30 -55.42
N ALA A 16 18.46 16.84 -54.41
CA ALA A 16 18.86 18.27 -54.41
C ALA A 16 19.80 18.57 -53.22
N THR A 17 21.02 18.90 -53.54
CA THR A 17 21.95 19.89 -52.97
C THR A 17 21.78 20.27 -51.46
N ASP A 18 22.69 19.75 -50.62
CA ASP A 18 23.08 20.44 -49.40
C ASP A 18 24.60 20.25 -49.14
N ASN A 19 25.33 21.34 -49.25
CA ASN A 19 26.76 21.45 -48.99
C ASN A 19 26.96 21.63 -47.48
N ARG A 20 27.14 20.55 -46.74
CA ARG A 20 27.61 20.61 -45.34
C ARG A 20 28.91 19.81 -45.21
N PRO A 21 29.97 20.36 -44.58
CA PRO A 21 31.20 19.60 -44.35
C PRO A 21 30.95 18.56 -43.25
N VAL A 22 31.17 17.30 -43.60
CA VAL A 22 31.15 16.17 -42.65
C VAL A 22 32.45 16.23 -41.82
N LEU A 23 32.36 16.61 -40.56
CA LEU A 23 33.44 16.45 -39.60
C LEU A 23 33.57 14.96 -39.22
N ARG A 24 34.65 14.34 -39.73
CA ARG A 24 35.06 12.99 -39.31
C ARG A 24 35.90 13.12 -38.03
N TYR A 25 35.44 12.54 -36.93
CA TYR A 25 36.25 12.42 -35.73
C TYR A 25 37.27 11.30 -35.91
N LEU A 26 38.57 11.61 -35.83
CA LEU A 26 39.66 10.63 -35.79
C LEU A 26 39.73 10.00 -34.38
N THR A 27 39.92 8.72 -34.30
CA THR A 27 40.09 7.98 -33.03
C THR A 27 41.53 8.12 -32.53
N VAL A 28 41.74 7.97 -31.22
CA VAL A 28 43.03 8.14 -30.54
C VAL A 28 44.15 7.24 -31.12
N SER A 29 43.80 6.13 -31.80
CA SER A 29 44.76 5.23 -32.45
C SER A 29 45.30 5.77 -33.79
N GLU A 30 44.65 6.77 -34.39
CA GLU A 30 45.12 7.37 -35.67
C GLU A 30 46.08 8.56 -35.41
N ILE A 31 46.17 9.05 -34.18
CA ILE A 31 47.07 10.17 -33.80
C ILE A 31 48.51 9.65 -33.58
N ASP A 32 48.68 8.40 -33.12
CA ASP A 32 50.02 7.85 -32.84
C ASP A 32 50.80 7.42 -34.10
N SER A 33 50.17 7.34 -35.28
CA SER A 33 50.85 6.97 -36.54
C SER A 33 51.45 8.16 -37.31
N VAL A 34 51.21 9.39 -36.87
CA VAL A 34 51.69 10.63 -37.56
C VAL A 34 53.02 11.16 -37.01
N ASN A 35 53.53 10.62 -35.90
CA ASN A 35 54.71 11.13 -35.21
C ASN A 35 56.06 10.56 -35.67
N GLN A 36 56.13 9.86 -36.80
CA GLN A 36 57.40 9.36 -37.38
C GLN A 36 57.56 9.68 -38.86
N ALA A 37 57.41 10.95 -39.23
CA ALA A 37 57.88 11.43 -40.55
C ALA A 37 58.63 12.72 -40.38
N ASP A 38 59.88 12.70 -40.79
CA ASP A 38 60.88 13.74 -40.86
C ASP A 38 60.35 15.08 -41.38
N MET A 39 60.33 16.12 -40.53
CA MET A 39 59.84 17.45 -40.87
C MET A 39 61.00 18.42 -41.15
N SER A 40 61.20 18.76 -42.39
CA SER A 40 62.11 19.79 -42.88
C SER A 40 61.56 21.22 -42.67
N VAL A 41 62.46 22.15 -42.48
CA VAL A 41 62.45 23.52 -41.96
C VAL A 41 61.39 24.55 -42.48
N PRO A 42 60.46 24.38 -43.41
CA PRO A 42 59.52 25.47 -43.75
C PRO A 42 58.24 25.54 -42.91
N VAL A 43 58.03 24.70 -41.87
CA VAL A 43 56.78 24.67 -41.11
C VAL A 43 56.79 25.65 -39.93
N ARG A 44 57.96 26.17 -39.56
CA ARG A 44 58.09 27.07 -38.40
C ARG A 44 57.50 28.45 -38.63
N ASP A 45 57.54 28.95 -39.88
CA ASP A 45 57.00 30.28 -40.23
C ASP A 45 55.47 30.24 -40.44
N ALA A 46 54.91 29.08 -40.79
CA ALA A 46 53.46 28.90 -40.88
C ALA A 46 52.78 28.85 -39.49
N LEU A 47 53.49 28.35 -38.47
CA LEU A 47 52.97 28.28 -37.08
C LEU A 47 53.09 29.61 -36.35
N GLN A 48 53.99 30.48 -36.71
CA GLN A 48 54.08 31.82 -36.13
C GLN A 48 53.01 32.80 -36.65
N ASN A 49 52.52 32.59 -37.88
CA ASN A 49 51.42 33.37 -38.45
C ASN A 49 50.02 32.78 -38.13
N ALA A 50 49.92 31.59 -37.58
CA ALA A 50 48.66 30.99 -37.08
C ALA A 50 48.31 31.41 -35.64
N SER A 51 49.11 32.27 -35.00
CA SER A 51 48.81 32.84 -33.67
C SER A 51 47.79 33.99 -33.68
N LEU A 52 47.05 34.18 -34.75
CA LEU A 52 45.76 34.83 -34.71
C LEU A 52 44.71 33.76 -34.44
N ALA A 53 44.65 33.35 -33.18
CA ALA A 53 43.50 32.62 -32.64
C ALA A 53 42.26 33.49 -32.91
N THR A 54 41.62 33.29 -34.03
CA THR A 54 40.22 33.62 -34.19
C THR A 54 39.48 32.85 -33.12
N THR A 55 39.25 33.47 -31.98
CA THR A 55 38.28 33.06 -30.98
C THR A 55 37.00 32.78 -31.78
N PHE A 56 36.67 31.52 -31.96
CA PHE A 56 35.42 31.13 -32.56
C PHE A 56 34.32 31.54 -31.61
N GLN A 57 33.86 32.79 -31.73
CA GLN A 57 32.64 33.22 -31.09
C GLN A 57 31.51 32.54 -31.86
N PRO A 58 30.75 31.65 -31.20
CA PRO A 58 29.58 31.09 -31.84
C PRO A 58 28.68 32.29 -32.25
N PRO A 59 28.04 32.21 -33.44
CA PRO A 59 27.15 33.28 -33.89
C PRO A 59 26.14 33.60 -32.82
N ALA A 60 25.89 34.90 -32.58
CA ALA A 60 24.88 35.33 -31.63
C ALA A 60 23.53 34.64 -31.98
N PRO A 61 22.82 34.09 -30.99
CA PRO A 61 21.57 33.40 -31.25
C PRO A 61 20.60 34.33 -31.96
N SER A 62 19.90 33.82 -32.99
CA SER A 62 18.89 34.59 -33.68
C SER A 62 17.83 35.10 -32.68
N GLN A 63 17.15 36.21 -33.00
CA GLN A 63 16.08 36.74 -32.13
C GLN A 63 14.99 35.65 -31.84
N ALA A 64 14.74 34.75 -32.78
CA ALA A 64 13.80 33.62 -32.59
C ALA A 64 14.33 32.60 -31.56
N GLU A 65 15.62 32.26 -31.64
CA GLU A 65 16.27 31.35 -30.67
C GLU A 65 16.38 31.97 -29.27
N ALA A 66 16.67 33.29 -29.19
CA ALA A 66 16.68 33.99 -27.91
C ALA A 66 15.29 34.04 -27.25
N ARG A 67 14.22 34.26 -28.05
CA ARG A 67 12.82 34.18 -27.58
C ARG A 67 12.46 32.80 -27.14
N ALA A 68 12.75 31.76 -27.94
CA ALA A 68 12.46 30.37 -27.59
C ALA A 68 13.19 29.94 -26.29
N ARG A 69 14.44 30.33 -26.08
CA ARG A 69 15.19 30.11 -24.83
C ARG A 69 14.56 30.81 -23.65
N SER A 70 14.13 32.08 -23.82
CA SER A 70 13.47 32.85 -22.76
C SER A 70 12.12 32.22 -22.38
N ASP A 71 11.34 31.72 -23.35
CA ASP A 71 10.07 31.07 -23.10
C ASP A 71 10.25 29.71 -22.39
N VAL A 72 11.23 28.91 -22.80
CA VAL A 72 11.60 27.65 -22.11
C VAL A 72 12.06 27.95 -20.67
N GLN A 73 12.93 28.95 -20.47
CA GLN A 73 13.36 29.33 -19.12
C GLN A 73 12.20 29.79 -18.24
N ARG A 74 11.28 30.58 -18.80
CA ARG A 74 10.07 31.05 -18.10
C ARG A 74 9.16 29.89 -17.72
N VAL A 75 8.89 28.97 -18.64
CA VAL A 75 8.08 27.75 -18.36
C VAL A 75 8.76 26.88 -17.31
N THR A 76 10.06 26.65 -17.43
CA THR A 76 10.84 25.87 -16.44
C THR A 76 10.80 26.52 -15.06
N PHE A 77 10.97 27.84 -14.98
CA PHE A 77 10.92 28.57 -13.72
C PHE A 77 9.53 28.53 -13.07
N GLU A 78 8.45 28.64 -13.85
CA GLU A 78 7.10 28.51 -13.34
C GLU A 78 6.77 27.06 -12.90
N LEU A 79 7.31 26.04 -13.58
CA LEU A 79 7.22 24.65 -13.14
C LEU A 79 7.94 24.43 -11.80
N LEU A 80 9.17 24.95 -11.67
CA LEU A 80 9.94 24.87 -10.42
C LEU A 80 9.21 25.55 -9.25
N LYS A 81 8.61 26.72 -9.49
CA LYS A 81 7.78 27.40 -8.47
C LYS A 81 6.56 26.58 -8.06
N ASN A 82 5.96 25.81 -8.96
CA ASN A 82 4.85 24.92 -8.61
C ASN A 82 5.34 23.73 -7.79
N VAL A 83 6.44 23.11 -8.19
CA VAL A 83 7.07 21.98 -7.49
C VAL A 83 7.50 22.35 -6.08
N PHE A 84 8.12 23.54 -5.90
CA PHE A 84 8.60 24.03 -4.60
C PHE A 84 7.64 25.01 -3.95
N SER A 85 6.36 24.91 -4.22
CA SER A 85 5.34 25.73 -3.59
C SER A 85 5.10 25.32 -2.12
N PHE A 86 4.59 26.26 -1.32
CA PHE A 86 4.21 25.98 0.06
C PHE A 86 3.21 24.79 0.20
N PRO A 87 2.17 24.63 -0.67
CA PRO A 87 1.36 23.42 -0.65
C PRO A 87 2.15 22.12 -0.88
N ALA A 88 3.18 22.14 -1.75
CA ALA A 88 4.05 20.99 -1.96
C ALA A 88 4.96 20.70 -0.75
N LEU A 89 5.44 21.74 -0.07
CA LEU A 89 6.15 21.60 1.20
C LEU A 89 5.27 20.93 2.26
N LEU A 90 4.00 21.36 2.39
CA LEU A 90 3.04 20.71 3.30
C LEU A 90 2.82 19.23 2.95
N ALA A 91 2.72 18.90 1.67
CA ALA A 91 2.65 17.52 1.19
C ALA A 91 3.91 16.72 1.61
N THR A 92 5.10 17.32 1.46
CA THR A 92 6.37 16.69 1.88
C THR A 92 6.39 16.41 3.39
N PHE A 93 5.87 17.31 4.22
CA PHE A 93 5.76 17.07 5.67
C PHE A 93 4.77 15.95 6.00
N LEU A 94 3.66 15.81 5.27
CA LEU A 94 2.76 14.68 5.43
C LEU A 94 3.44 13.37 5.09
N VAL A 95 4.22 13.33 4.01
CA VAL A 95 5.03 12.15 3.66
C VAL A 95 6.08 11.87 4.74
N GLY A 96 6.74 12.90 5.29
CA GLY A 96 7.64 12.76 6.43
C GLY A 96 6.95 12.20 7.69
N ARG A 97 5.68 12.58 7.93
CA ARG A 97 4.85 12.02 9.03
C ARG A 97 4.55 10.54 8.80
N VAL A 98 4.19 10.17 7.55
CA VAL A 98 4.02 8.76 7.17
C VAL A 98 5.31 7.99 7.34
N PHE A 99 6.44 8.54 6.90
CA PHE A 99 7.76 7.93 7.07
C PHE A 99 8.08 7.64 8.53
N TYR A 100 7.79 8.59 9.43
CA TYR A 100 8.03 8.41 10.85
C TYR A 100 7.21 7.25 11.44
N GLU A 101 5.95 7.08 11.04
CA GLU A 101 5.07 6.01 11.51
C GLU A 101 5.34 4.65 10.84
N ALA A 102 5.61 4.64 9.53
CA ALA A 102 5.81 3.43 8.76
C ALA A 102 7.22 2.82 8.91
N ARG A 103 8.20 3.61 9.37
CA ARG A 103 9.55 3.08 9.60
C ARG A 103 9.53 2.10 10.78
N GLY A 104 9.94 0.89 10.53
CA GLY A 104 10.00 -0.14 11.56
C GLY A 104 9.07 -1.30 11.27
N PHE A 105 8.60 -1.37 10.03
CA PHE A 105 7.87 -2.48 9.45
C PHE A 105 6.90 -3.13 10.43
N ASN A 106 5.69 -2.62 10.46
CA ASN A 106 4.62 -3.25 11.21
C ASN A 106 4.24 -4.54 10.48
N VAL A 107 4.76 -5.67 10.93
CA VAL A 107 4.61 -6.95 10.22
C VAL A 107 3.27 -7.55 10.57
N ASP A 108 2.36 -7.46 9.64
CA ASP A 108 1.06 -8.11 9.72
C ASP A 108 1.20 -9.62 9.47
N PRO A 109 0.56 -10.50 10.27
CA PRO A 109 0.60 -11.95 10.05
C PRO A 109 0.09 -12.40 8.68
N ASP A 110 -0.90 -11.69 8.13
CA ASP A 110 -1.50 -12.06 6.84
C ASP A 110 -0.60 -11.75 5.65
N LEU A 111 0.32 -10.78 5.76
CA LEU A 111 1.26 -10.42 4.71
C LEU A 111 1.93 -11.65 4.08
N TRP A 112 2.27 -12.63 4.88
CA TRP A 112 3.08 -13.77 4.47
C TRP A 112 2.34 -14.73 3.53
N TRP A 113 1.09 -15.07 3.84
CA TRP A 113 0.31 -15.92 2.96
C TRP A 113 -0.10 -15.18 1.67
N HIS A 114 -0.35 -13.85 1.73
CA HIS A 114 -0.53 -13.02 0.53
C HIS A 114 0.68 -13.08 -0.40
N ILE A 115 1.89 -12.91 0.16
CA ILE A 115 3.14 -13.04 -0.61
C ILE A 115 3.23 -14.41 -1.28
N LYS A 116 2.96 -15.48 -0.52
CA LYS A 116 3.09 -16.86 -1.03
C LYS A 116 2.10 -17.16 -2.14
N ILE A 117 0.86 -16.72 -2.01
CA ILE A 117 -0.15 -16.85 -3.07
C ILE A 117 0.27 -16.08 -4.32
N GLY A 118 0.68 -14.82 -4.16
CA GLY A 118 1.15 -14.03 -5.29
C GLY A 118 2.35 -14.64 -6.00
N GLN A 119 3.31 -15.19 -5.25
CA GLN A 119 4.45 -15.91 -5.82
C GLN A 119 4.03 -17.18 -6.57
N ASN A 120 3.06 -17.93 -6.02
CA ASN A 120 2.53 -19.12 -6.67
C ASN A 120 1.81 -18.77 -7.98
N ILE A 121 0.94 -17.72 -7.98
CA ILE A 121 0.27 -17.27 -9.21
C ILE A 121 1.30 -16.82 -10.26
N LEU A 122 2.33 -16.07 -9.87
CA LEU A 122 3.40 -15.63 -10.78
C LEU A 122 4.24 -16.79 -11.35
N ALA A 123 4.38 -17.88 -10.60
CA ALA A 123 5.16 -19.04 -11.01
C ALA A 123 4.37 -20.01 -11.89
N THR A 124 3.09 -20.20 -11.59
CA THR A 124 2.25 -21.22 -12.20
C THR A 124 1.29 -20.67 -13.26
N HIS A 125 1.00 -19.36 -13.22
CA HIS A 125 -0.06 -18.70 -14.00
C HIS A 125 -1.46 -19.29 -13.75
N HIS A 126 -1.67 -19.91 -12.57
CA HIS A 126 -2.95 -20.47 -12.14
C HIS A 126 -3.42 -19.78 -10.86
N TRP A 127 -4.74 -19.54 -10.79
CA TRP A 127 -5.41 -19.02 -9.60
C TRP A 127 -5.90 -20.17 -8.75
N PRO A 128 -5.61 -20.18 -7.43
CA PRO A 128 -6.04 -21.26 -6.56
C PRO A 128 -7.56 -21.31 -6.45
N THR A 129 -8.12 -22.53 -6.52
CA THR A 129 -9.54 -22.80 -6.30
C THR A 129 -9.79 -23.67 -5.08
N THR A 130 -8.73 -24.16 -4.45
CA THR A 130 -8.73 -24.97 -3.24
C THR A 130 -7.56 -24.57 -2.34
N ASP A 131 -7.64 -24.93 -1.05
CA ASP A 131 -6.55 -24.70 -0.11
C ASP A 131 -5.30 -25.53 -0.41
N PRO A 132 -4.14 -24.90 -0.64
CA PRO A 132 -2.88 -25.61 -0.89
C PRO A 132 -1.96 -25.69 0.34
N PHE A 133 -2.27 -25.06 1.49
CA PHE A 133 -1.30 -24.78 2.54
C PHE A 133 -1.52 -25.51 3.85
N SER A 134 -2.77 -25.79 4.22
CA SER A 134 -3.06 -26.47 5.48
C SER A 134 -3.21 -27.99 5.31
N PHE A 135 -3.21 -28.71 6.42
CA PHE A 135 -3.61 -30.12 6.43
C PHE A 135 -5.03 -30.30 6.98
N THR A 136 -5.55 -29.34 7.72
CA THR A 136 -6.89 -29.40 8.35
C THR A 136 -8.02 -29.19 7.36
N VAL A 137 -7.81 -28.35 6.34
CA VAL A 137 -8.79 -28.03 5.29
C VAL A 137 -8.22 -28.26 3.88
N ALA A 138 -7.24 -29.16 3.77
CA ALA A 138 -6.59 -29.47 2.50
C ALA A 138 -7.60 -29.83 1.40
N GLY A 139 -7.54 -29.14 0.28
CA GLY A 139 -8.42 -29.34 -0.86
C GLY A 139 -9.84 -28.76 -0.71
N ASN A 140 -10.19 -28.12 0.41
CA ASN A 140 -11.45 -27.39 0.53
C ASN A 140 -11.49 -26.25 -0.49
N PRO A 141 -12.68 -25.95 -1.06
CA PRO A 141 -12.85 -24.83 -1.97
C PRO A 141 -12.39 -23.51 -1.33
N TRP A 142 -11.52 -22.80 -2.02
CA TRP A 142 -11.04 -21.49 -1.61
C TRP A 142 -10.57 -20.69 -2.81
N ILE A 143 -10.81 -19.37 -2.82
CA ILE A 143 -10.40 -18.45 -3.89
C ILE A 143 -9.52 -17.35 -3.32
N ALA A 144 -8.51 -16.94 -4.09
CA ALA A 144 -7.68 -15.78 -3.76
C ALA A 144 -8.44 -14.48 -4.14
N TYR A 145 -9.33 -14.03 -3.25
CA TYR A 145 -10.21 -12.89 -3.51
C TYR A 145 -9.48 -11.53 -3.61
N GLU A 146 -8.21 -11.49 -3.25
CA GLU A 146 -7.32 -10.31 -3.34
C GLU A 146 -6.15 -10.55 -4.30
N TRP A 147 -6.34 -11.49 -5.27
CA TRP A 147 -5.29 -12.05 -6.12
C TRP A 147 -4.37 -11.01 -6.78
N LEU A 148 -4.89 -9.87 -7.22
CA LEU A 148 -4.08 -8.82 -7.86
C LEU A 148 -3.19 -8.10 -6.84
N GLY A 149 -3.70 -7.90 -5.62
CA GLY A 149 -2.91 -7.44 -4.48
C GLY A 149 -1.83 -8.44 -4.08
N ASP A 150 -2.17 -9.73 -4.03
CA ASP A 150 -1.24 -10.83 -3.74
C ASP A 150 -0.11 -10.87 -4.76
N VAL A 151 -0.44 -10.76 -6.06
CA VAL A 151 0.54 -10.71 -7.16
C VAL A 151 1.48 -9.52 -6.99
N LEU A 152 0.97 -8.33 -6.63
CA LEU A 152 1.81 -7.17 -6.35
C LEU A 152 2.77 -7.45 -5.19
N LEU A 153 2.27 -7.98 -4.06
CA LEU A 153 3.07 -8.30 -2.88
C LEU A 153 4.12 -9.39 -3.19
N GLY A 154 3.72 -10.44 -3.91
CA GLY A 154 4.61 -11.51 -4.35
C GLY A 154 5.71 -11.03 -5.28
N ALA A 155 5.38 -10.14 -6.24
CA ALA A 155 6.34 -9.56 -7.18
C ALA A 155 7.37 -8.67 -6.46
N VAL A 156 6.89 -7.79 -5.55
CA VAL A 156 7.78 -6.91 -4.76
C VAL A 156 8.65 -7.71 -3.81
N ALA A 157 8.09 -8.72 -3.13
CA ALA A 157 8.86 -9.62 -2.28
C ALA A 157 9.96 -10.38 -3.06
N ARG A 158 9.66 -10.80 -4.30
CA ARG A 158 10.65 -11.46 -5.18
C ARG A 158 11.76 -10.51 -5.60
N ALA A 159 11.44 -9.27 -5.94
CA ALA A 159 12.40 -8.28 -6.43
C ALA A 159 13.24 -7.63 -5.32
N GLY A 160 12.59 -7.21 -4.22
CA GLY A 160 13.21 -6.38 -3.17
C GLY A 160 13.22 -7.01 -1.78
N ARG A 161 12.71 -8.24 -1.63
CA ARG A 161 12.58 -8.92 -0.33
C ARG A 161 11.86 -8.03 0.70
N LEU A 162 12.22 -8.10 1.97
CA LEU A 162 11.61 -7.31 3.05
C LEU A 162 11.79 -5.80 2.84
N LEU A 163 12.95 -5.34 2.35
CA LEU A 163 13.17 -3.92 2.07
C LEU A 163 12.22 -3.41 0.99
N GLY A 164 11.97 -4.19 -0.07
CA GLY A 164 11.01 -3.82 -1.12
C GLY A 164 9.59 -3.69 -0.57
N LEU A 165 9.19 -4.58 0.35
CA LEU A 165 7.89 -4.54 1.01
C LEU A 165 7.75 -3.30 1.92
N ASP A 166 8.79 -2.94 2.67
CA ASP A 166 8.78 -1.73 3.50
C ASP A 166 8.68 -0.45 2.66
N VAL A 167 9.42 -0.40 1.52
CA VAL A 167 9.27 0.68 0.54
C VAL A 167 7.85 0.72 -0.04
N LEU A 168 7.25 -0.44 -0.36
CA LEU A 168 5.88 -0.49 -0.87
C LEU A 168 4.88 0.04 0.17
N LEU A 169 5.01 -0.35 1.44
CA LEU A 169 4.18 0.18 2.52
C LEU A 169 4.29 1.70 2.60
N PHE A 170 5.52 2.22 2.60
CA PHE A 170 5.76 3.66 2.63
C PHE A 170 5.13 4.40 1.43
N VAL A 171 5.26 3.84 0.22
CA VAL A 171 4.68 4.40 -1.00
C VAL A 171 3.14 4.39 -0.95
N LEU A 172 2.52 3.26 -0.57
CA LEU A 172 1.06 3.15 -0.49
C LEU A 172 0.49 4.06 0.60
N ALA A 173 1.08 4.07 1.80
CA ALA A 173 0.65 4.93 2.90
C ALA A 173 0.81 6.42 2.54
N SER A 174 1.92 6.79 1.88
CA SER A 174 2.12 8.15 1.35
C SER A 174 1.08 8.48 0.28
N GLY A 175 0.76 7.53 -0.60
CA GLY A 175 -0.28 7.69 -1.62
C GLY A 175 -1.66 7.97 -1.01
N VAL A 176 -2.07 7.23 0.01
CA VAL A 176 -3.32 7.45 0.76
C VAL A 176 -3.32 8.84 1.41
N MET A 177 -2.23 9.20 2.11
CA MET A 177 -2.11 10.50 2.77
C MET A 177 -2.15 11.67 1.78
N LEU A 178 -1.41 11.58 0.66
CA LEU A 178 -1.38 12.62 -0.36
C LEU A 178 -2.72 12.73 -1.11
N ALA A 179 -3.39 11.61 -1.39
CA ALA A 179 -4.73 11.61 -1.97
C ALA A 179 -5.73 12.28 -1.02
N LEU A 180 -5.66 11.97 0.28
CA LEU A 180 -6.50 12.60 1.30
C LEU A 180 -6.24 14.11 1.40
N TYR A 181 -4.98 14.53 1.39
CA TYR A 181 -4.59 15.95 1.35
C TYR A 181 -5.10 16.66 0.09
N ALA A 182 -4.99 16.01 -1.07
CA ALA A 182 -5.54 16.54 -2.32
C ALA A 182 -7.05 16.69 -2.26
N TYR A 183 -7.77 15.70 -1.73
CA TYR A 183 -9.21 15.72 -1.56
C TYR A 183 -9.69 16.82 -0.62
N THR A 184 -9.09 16.92 0.57
CA THR A 184 -9.42 17.93 1.57
C THR A 184 -9.10 19.35 1.09
N THR A 185 -7.98 19.52 0.35
CA THR A 185 -7.61 20.78 -0.30
C THR A 185 -8.62 21.14 -1.42
N LEU A 186 -8.97 20.17 -2.26
CA LEU A 186 -9.94 20.35 -3.34
C LEU A 186 -11.31 20.80 -2.79
N ARG A 187 -11.77 20.17 -1.71
CA ARG A 187 -13.07 20.43 -1.11
C ARG A 187 -13.11 21.75 -0.34
N SER A 188 -12.06 22.09 0.39
CA SER A 188 -11.99 23.31 1.22
C SER A 188 -11.51 24.56 0.45
N GLY A 189 -10.82 24.36 -0.70
CA GLY A 189 -10.13 25.42 -1.42
C GLY A 189 -8.94 26.01 -0.64
N ASN A 190 -8.43 25.32 0.38
CA ASN A 190 -7.37 25.80 1.26
C ASN A 190 -6.38 24.68 1.62
N SER A 191 -5.16 24.76 1.10
CA SER A 191 -4.13 23.75 1.32
C SER A 191 -3.67 23.65 2.78
N LYS A 192 -3.68 24.76 3.55
CA LYS A 192 -3.33 24.74 4.97
C LYS A 192 -4.37 23.98 5.79
N ALA A 193 -5.65 24.24 5.52
CA ALA A 193 -6.75 23.54 6.15
C ALA A 193 -6.76 22.06 5.75
N GLY A 194 -6.49 21.76 4.49
CA GLY A 194 -6.32 20.39 3.99
C GLY A 194 -5.20 19.65 4.70
N PHE A 195 -4.04 20.30 4.87
CA PHE A 195 -2.90 19.73 5.59
C PHE A 195 -3.23 19.38 7.03
N VAL A 196 -3.77 20.33 7.79
CA VAL A 196 -4.10 20.12 9.22
C VAL A 196 -5.15 19.02 9.37
N SER A 197 -6.21 19.08 8.56
CA SER A 197 -7.29 18.09 8.62
C SER A 197 -6.81 16.68 8.25
N SER A 198 -6.05 16.54 7.16
CA SER A 198 -5.52 15.24 6.73
C SER A 198 -4.55 14.65 7.73
N GLY A 199 -3.60 15.47 8.24
CA GLY A 199 -2.61 15.04 9.22
C GLY A 199 -3.25 14.61 10.54
N LEU A 200 -4.19 15.40 11.07
CA LEU A 200 -4.88 15.10 12.31
C LEU A 200 -5.72 13.82 12.22
N LEU A 201 -6.58 13.73 11.19
CA LEU A 201 -7.53 12.63 11.09
C LEU A 201 -6.87 11.33 10.64
N CYS A 202 -5.87 11.41 9.74
CA CYS A 202 -5.12 10.21 9.38
C CYS A 202 -4.33 9.63 10.56
N SER A 203 -3.93 10.47 11.54
CA SER A 203 -3.27 9.99 12.76
C SER A 203 -4.14 9.05 13.59
N LEU A 204 -5.48 9.14 13.50
CA LEU A 204 -6.39 8.18 14.14
C LEU A 204 -6.28 6.78 13.54
N ALA A 205 -5.89 6.68 12.27
CA ALA A 205 -5.93 5.44 11.50
C ALA A 205 -4.53 4.85 11.22
N PHE A 206 -3.44 5.47 11.67
CA PHE A 206 -2.08 4.96 11.41
C PHE A 206 -1.84 3.54 11.90
N ALA A 207 -2.45 3.14 13.03
CA ALA A 207 -2.35 1.78 13.55
C ALA A 207 -2.91 0.71 12.58
N SER A 208 -3.75 1.14 11.62
CA SER A 208 -4.34 0.27 10.59
C SER A 208 -3.58 0.32 9.25
N PHE A 209 -2.43 1.01 9.20
CA PHE A 209 -1.58 1.08 8.00
C PHE A 209 -0.65 -0.13 7.96
N ASN A 210 -1.22 -1.30 7.70
CA ASN A 210 -0.52 -2.55 7.53
C ASN A 210 -0.35 -2.86 6.05
N LEU A 211 0.72 -3.57 5.67
CA LEU A 211 0.95 -3.94 4.27
C LEU A 211 0.05 -5.14 3.89
N ARG A 212 -1.20 -4.82 3.59
CA ARG A 212 -2.21 -5.73 3.04
C ARG A 212 -2.81 -5.13 1.77
N PRO A 213 -3.45 -5.91 0.91
CA PRO A 213 -4.18 -5.40 -0.26
C PRO A 213 -5.23 -4.32 0.06
N GLN A 214 -5.77 -4.32 1.27
CA GLN A 214 -6.72 -3.31 1.76
C GLN A 214 -6.18 -1.87 1.69
N MET A 215 -4.85 -1.65 1.76
CA MET A 215 -4.25 -0.32 1.60
C MET A 215 -4.55 0.31 0.23
N LEU A 216 -4.59 -0.52 -0.83
CA LEU A 216 -5.04 -0.09 -2.15
C LEU A 216 -6.52 0.27 -2.13
N GLY A 217 -7.35 -0.49 -1.40
CA GLY A 217 -8.77 -0.17 -1.22
C GLY A 217 -9.01 1.21 -0.60
N TYR A 218 -8.22 1.60 0.39
CA TYR A 218 -8.30 2.95 0.98
C TYR A 218 -7.89 4.04 -0.01
N LEU A 219 -6.82 3.82 -0.76
CA LEU A 219 -6.41 4.74 -1.82
C LEU A 219 -7.53 4.90 -2.87
N PHE A 220 -8.12 3.80 -3.32
CA PHE A 220 -9.18 3.80 -4.33
C PHE A 220 -10.45 4.49 -3.83
N LEU A 221 -10.79 4.34 -2.55
CA LEU A 221 -11.89 5.08 -1.93
C LEU A 221 -11.66 6.60 -1.98
N VAL A 222 -10.47 7.06 -1.59
CA VAL A 222 -10.14 8.49 -1.63
C VAL A 222 -10.11 9.01 -3.07
N LEU A 223 -9.59 8.24 -4.02
CA LEU A 223 -9.62 8.60 -5.45
C LEU A 223 -11.06 8.69 -5.97
N THR A 224 -11.95 7.78 -5.57
CA THR A 224 -13.39 7.84 -5.88
C THR A 224 -14.01 9.14 -5.39
N LEU A 225 -13.74 9.52 -4.13
CA LEU A 225 -14.22 10.77 -3.54
C LEU A 225 -13.68 12.02 -4.27
N ILE A 226 -12.39 12.01 -4.68
CA ILE A 226 -11.80 13.08 -5.51
C ILE A 226 -12.55 13.21 -6.84
N VAL A 227 -12.81 12.09 -7.50
CA VAL A 227 -13.53 12.08 -8.80
C VAL A 227 -14.94 12.65 -8.65
N LEU A 228 -15.68 12.21 -7.63
CA LEU A 228 -17.02 12.68 -7.34
C LEU A 228 -17.03 14.18 -6.99
N GLU A 229 -16.05 14.67 -6.22
CA GLU A 229 -15.94 16.09 -5.92
C GLU A 229 -15.56 16.91 -7.15
N ARG A 230 -14.67 16.43 -8.01
CA ARG A 230 -14.36 17.07 -9.30
C ARG A 230 -15.58 17.13 -10.22
N PHE A 231 -16.37 16.06 -10.26
CA PHE A 231 -17.65 16.05 -10.99
C PHE A 231 -18.60 17.11 -10.44
N ARG A 232 -18.76 17.21 -9.11
CA ARG A 232 -19.57 18.25 -8.45
C ARG A 232 -19.13 19.67 -8.83
N GLN A 233 -17.82 19.86 -9.05
CA GLN A 233 -17.22 21.13 -9.50
C GLN A 233 -17.29 21.33 -11.02
N GLY A 234 -18.07 20.51 -11.75
CA GLY A 234 -18.30 20.63 -13.19
C GLY A 234 -17.26 19.92 -14.09
N LYS A 235 -16.29 19.19 -13.51
CA LYS A 235 -15.30 18.41 -14.26
C LYS A 235 -15.86 17.03 -14.64
N GLN A 236 -16.87 17.02 -15.50
CA GLN A 236 -17.68 15.82 -15.81
C GLN A 236 -16.87 14.66 -16.40
N ARG A 237 -15.79 14.93 -17.14
CA ARG A 237 -14.90 13.89 -17.71
C ARG A 237 -14.18 13.06 -16.66
N ALA A 238 -14.06 13.54 -15.42
CA ALA A 238 -13.41 12.82 -14.33
C ALA A 238 -14.10 11.48 -14.04
N LEU A 239 -15.41 11.37 -14.25
CA LEU A 239 -16.18 10.14 -14.01
C LEU A 239 -15.66 8.93 -14.79
N TRP A 240 -15.10 9.12 -16.00
CA TRP A 240 -14.59 8.02 -16.82
C TRP A 240 -13.41 7.25 -16.20
N PHE A 241 -12.80 7.81 -15.16
CA PHE A 241 -11.78 7.12 -14.39
C PHE A 241 -12.35 5.99 -13.51
N LEU A 242 -13.61 6.12 -13.05
CA LEU A 242 -14.19 5.18 -12.09
C LEU A 242 -14.34 3.75 -12.62
N PRO A 243 -14.86 3.47 -13.83
CA PRO A 243 -14.98 2.08 -14.30
C PRO A 243 -13.63 1.35 -14.34
N VAL A 244 -12.56 2.05 -14.76
CA VAL A 244 -11.20 1.49 -14.78
C VAL A 244 -10.70 1.26 -13.35
N LEU A 245 -10.93 2.22 -12.45
CA LEU A 245 -10.59 2.09 -11.04
C LEU A 245 -11.29 0.88 -10.40
N PHE A 246 -12.59 0.71 -10.67
CA PHE A 246 -13.36 -0.42 -10.12
C PHE A 246 -12.93 -1.77 -10.70
N LEU A 247 -12.54 -1.83 -11.98
CA LEU A 247 -11.95 -3.04 -12.57
C LEU A 247 -10.68 -3.48 -11.80
N ILE A 248 -9.83 -2.54 -11.43
CA ILE A 248 -8.64 -2.84 -10.63
C ILE A 248 -9.03 -3.18 -9.19
N TRP A 249 -9.94 -2.40 -8.60
CA TRP A 249 -10.31 -2.52 -7.19
C TRP A 249 -10.94 -3.86 -6.85
N ILE A 250 -11.90 -4.35 -7.67
CA ILE A 250 -12.55 -5.63 -7.42
C ILE A 250 -11.57 -6.82 -7.42
N ASN A 251 -10.52 -6.74 -8.24
CA ASN A 251 -9.47 -7.74 -8.30
C ASN A 251 -8.41 -7.60 -7.19
N THR A 252 -8.47 -6.50 -6.41
CA THR A 252 -7.46 -6.18 -5.39
C THR A 252 -7.95 -6.36 -3.97
N HIS A 253 -9.20 -5.93 -3.66
CA HIS A 253 -9.73 -6.00 -2.28
C HIS A 253 -11.25 -5.83 -2.25
N GLY A 254 -11.93 -6.59 -1.38
CA GLY A 254 -13.39 -6.61 -1.22
C GLY A 254 -14.06 -5.26 -0.86
N SER A 255 -13.32 -4.25 -0.43
CA SER A 255 -13.85 -2.91 -0.10
C SER A 255 -14.43 -2.12 -1.31
N TRP A 256 -14.36 -2.65 -2.52
CA TRP A 256 -15.02 -2.05 -3.70
C TRP A 256 -16.52 -1.82 -3.48
N VAL A 257 -17.17 -2.64 -2.67
CA VAL A 257 -18.59 -2.48 -2.28
C VAL A 257 -18.83 -1.11 -1.63
N ILE A 258 -17.90 -0.66 -0.77
CA ILE A 258 -17.97 0.66 -0.11
C ILE A 258 -17.83 1.78 -1.14
N GLY A 259 -16.97 1.59 -2.13
CA GLY A 259 -16.83 2.52 -3.25
C GLY A 259 -18.12 2.68 -4.05
N LEU A 260 -18.78 1.57 -4.40
CA LEU A 260 -20.09 1.60 -5.07
C LEU A 260 -21.15 2.24 -4.18
N GLY A 261 -21.20 1.89 -2.90
CA GLY A 261 -22.09 2.52 -1.92
C GLY A 261 -21.87 4.03 -1.83
N THR A 262 -20.61 4.49 -1.89
CA THR A 262 -20.28 5.92 -1.93
C THR A 262 -20.83 6.61 -3.19
N ILE A 263 -20.74 5.99 -4.37
CA ILE A 263 -21.31 6.52 -5.61
C ILE A 263 -22.85 6.58 -5.49
N LEU A 264 -23.48 5.54 -4.93
CA LEU A 264 -24.93 5.50 -4.72
C LEU A 264 -25.42 6.61 -3.79
N VAL A 265 -24.73 6.82 -2.65
CA VAL A 265 -25.03 7.92 -1.73
C VAL A 265 -24.91 9.28 -2.43
N PHE A 266 -23.86 9.45 -3.22
CA PHE A 266 -23.63 10.67 -3.98
C PHE A 266 -24.73 10.89 -5.04
N TRP A 267 -25.10 9.86 -5.79
CA TRP A 267 -26.19 9.89 -6.77
C TRP A 267 -27.54 10.20 -6.09
N ALA A 268 -27.89 9.46 -5.05
CA ALA A 268 -29.16 9.61 -4.34
C ALA A 268 -29.31 11.00 -3.72
N SER A 269 -28.22 11.58 -3.20
CA SER A 269 -28.24 12.93 -2.63
C SER A 269 -28.66 14.02 -3.60
N GLY A 270 -28.47 13.84 -4.90
CA GLY A 270 -28.87 14.80 -5.94
C GLY A 270 -30.18 14.46 -6.65
N LEU A 271 -30.98 13.49 -6.18
CA LEU A 271 -32.33 13.23 -6.66
C LEU A 271 -33.36 14.24 -6.10
N VAL A 272 -33.01 14.83 -4.95
CA VAL A 272 -33.84 15.79 -4.23
C VAL A 272 -33.15 17.16 -4.17
N GLU A 273 -33.94 18.22 -3.97
CA GLU A 273 -33.41 19.55 -3.78
C GLU A 273 -34.05 20.15 -2.53
N PHE A 274 -33.21 20.49 -1.56
CA PHE A 274 -33.65 21.20 -0.37
C PHE A 274 -32.48 21.92 0.32
N ARG A 275 -32.87 22.88 1.18
CA ARG A 275 -31.95 23.50 2.14
C ARG A 275 -32.65 23.61 3.48
N TRP A 276 -32.16 22.86 4.45
CA TRP A 276 -32.77 22.80 5.79
C TRP A 276 -31.71 22.55 6.85
N SER A 277 -31.79 23.34 7.93
CA SER A 277 -30.96 23.16 9.14
C SER A 277 -29.46 22.90 8.91
N GLY A 278 -28.83 23.66 7.97
CA GLY A 278 -27.41 23.50 7.65
C GLY A 278 -27.08 22.34 6.72
N VAL A 279 -28.10 21.66 6.17
CA VAL A 279 -27.92 20.65 5.12
C VAL A 279 -28.51 21.18 3.82
N GLU A 280 -27.75 21.04 2.73
CA GLU A 280 -28.23 21.43 1.42
C GLU A 280 -27.95 20.34 0.38
N THR A 281 -28.80 20.27 -0.61
CA THR A 281 -28.60 19.46 -1.80
C THR A 281 -29.13 20.17 -3.02
N ARG A 282 -28.47 19.97 -4.15
CA ARG A 282 -28.87 20.45 -5.48
C ARG A 282 -29.28 19.25 -6.33
N ARG A 283 -30.38 19.35 -7.01
CA ARG A 283 -30.83 18.32 -7.94
C ARG A 283 -29.86 18.18 -9.12
N TRP A 284 -29.53 16.93 -9.48
CA TRP A 284 -28.75 16.67 -10.68
C TRP A 284 -29.54 17.08 -11.92
N THR A 285 -28.88 17.73 -12.88
CA THR A 285 -29.44 17.87 -14.21
C THR A 285 -29.61 16.51 -14.87
N PRO A 286 -30.53 16.34 -15.84
CA PRO A 286 -30.70 15.07 -16.56
C PRO A 286 -29.36 14.54 -17.13
N ALA A 287 -28.53 15.43 -17.68
CA ALA A 287 -27.22 15.06 -18.23
C ALA A 287 -26.21 14.58 -17.16
N GLU A 288 -26.19 15.23 -16.00
CA GLU A 288 -25.36 14.80 -14.86
C GLU A 288 -25.79 13.44 -14.33
N ARG A 289 -27.12 13.25 -14.21
CA ARG A 289 -27.72 12.01 -13.74
C ARG A 289 -27.40 10.85 -14.66
N VAL A 290 -27.62 10.98 -15.97
CA VAL A 290 -27.33 9.94 -16.98
C VAL A 290 -25.85 9.56 -16.94
N ARG A 291 -24.93 10.53 -16.76
CA ARG A 291 -23.50 10.24 -16.66
C ARG A 291 -23.15 9.48 -15.39
N LEU A 292 -23.70 9.83 -14.23
CA LEU A 292 -23.49 9.10 -12.98
C LEU A 292 -24.05 7.69 -13.08
N GLU A 293 -25.27 7.51 -13.61
CA GLU A 293 -25.90 6.21 -13.80
C GLU A 293 -25.11 5.34 -14.79
N GLY A 294 -24.68 5.93 -15.92
CA GLY A 294 -23.85 5.23 -16.91
C GLY A 294 -22.47 4.82 -16.33
N THR A 295 -21.84 5.69 -15.56
CA THR A 295 -20.56 5.37 -14.89
C THR A 295 -20.75 4.28 -13.84
N PHE A 296 -21.82 4.34 -13.04
CA PHE A 296 -22.15 3.32 -12.05
C PHE A 296 -22.40 1.96 -12.72
N LEU A 297 -23.21 1.94 -13.81
CA LEU A 297 -23.46 0.72 -14.56
C LEU A 297 -22.17 0.13 -15.16
N LEU A 298 -21.31 0.95 -15.75
CA LEU A 298 -20.03 0.48 -16.28
C LEU A 298 -19.11 -0.06 -15.16
N SER A 299 -19.15 0.53 -13.96
CA SER A 299 -18.42 0.02 -12.81
C SER A 299 -18.98 -1.32 -12.33
N LEU A 300 -20.32 -1.51 -12.38
CA LEU A 300 -20.96 -2.80 -12.11
C LEU A 300 -20.58 -3.87 -13.15
N LEU A 301 -20.49 -3.50 -14.42
CA LEU A 301 -20.07 -4.40 -15.50
C LEU A 301 -18.61 -4.85 -15.37
N ALA A 302 -17.79 -4.13 -14.61
CA ALA A 302 -16.44 -4.55 -14.29
C ALA A 302 -16.37 -5.72 -13.28
N ILE A 303 -17.44 -5.94 -12.49
CA ILE A 303 -17.48 -6.93 -11.40
C ILE A 303 -17.19 -8.37 -11.89
N PRO A 304 -17.79 -8.89 -12.98
CA PRO A 304 -17.50 -10.25 -13.46
C PRO A 304 -16.15 -10.39 -14.18
N LEU A 305 -15.43 -9.27 -14.42
CA LEU A 305 -14.15 -9.28 -15.13
C LEU A 305 -12.99 -9.66 -14.17
N THR A 306 -13.11 -10.84 -13.59
CA THR A 306 -12.14 -11.43 -12.65
C THR A 306 -11.87 -12.88 -13.04
N PRO A 307 -10.74 -13.48 -12.63
CA PRO A 307 -10.48 -14.90 -12.85
C PRO A 307 -11.54 -15.84 -12.24
N TYR A 308 -12.28 -15.37 -11.24
CA TYR A 308 -13.32 -16.13 -10.52
C TYR A 308 -14.76 -15.74 -10.92
N GLY A 309 -14.91 -14.84 -11.90
CA GLY A 309 -16.22 -14.40 -12.37
C GLY A 309 -17.07 -13.81 -11.25
N THR A 310 -18.33 -14.24 -11.17
CA THR A 310 -19.30 -13.75 -10.18
C THR A 310 -19.05 -14.22 -8.74
N GLN A 311 -18.24 -15.26 -8.52
CA GLN A 311 -17.90 -15.74 -7.17
C GLN A 311 -17.22 -14.66 -6.35
N LEU A 312 -16.30 -13.91 -6.96
CA LEU A 312 -15.62 -12.82 -6.30
C LEU A 312 -16.58 -11.67 -5.90
N ALA A 313 -17.64 -11.46 -6.67
CA ALA A 313 -18.66 -10.46 -6.38
C ALA A 313 -19.48 -10.81 -5.11
N ALA A 314 -19.76 -12.08 -4.89
CA ALA A 314 -20.52 -12.56 -3.72
C ALA A 314 -19.69 -12.53 -2.42
N TYR A 315 -18.37 -12.67 -2.53
CA TYR A 315 -17.47 -12.86 -1.40
C TYR A 315 -17.60 -11.81 -0.27
N PRO A 316 -17.63 -10.48 -0.50
CA PRO A 316 -17.76 -9.50 0.59
C PRO A 316 -19.06 -9.65 1.39
N PHE A 317 -20.12 -10.12 0.76
CA PHE A 317 -21.42 -10.34 1.40
C PHE A 317 -21.42 -11.64 2.22
N THR A 318 -20.76 -12.69 1.74
CA THR A 318 -20.57 -13.92 2.50
C THR A 318 -19.78 -13.66 3.77
N VAL A 319 -18.64 -12.98 3.68
CA VAL A 319 -17.82 -12.62 4.86
C VAL A 319 -18.63 -11.80 5.88
N ALA A 320 -19.45 -10.86 5.41
CA ALA A 320 -20.24 -10.01 6.30
C ALA A 320 -21.37 -10.75 7.04
N SER A 321 -21.84 -11.91 6.51
CA SER A 321 -23.02 -12.61 7.03
C SER A 321 -22.73 -13.95 7.72
N SER A 322 -21.55 -14.55 7.54
CA SER A 322 -21.32 -15.97 7.83
C SER A 322 -20.18 -16.25 8.81
N LEU A 323 -19.49 -15.21 9.38
CA LEU A 323 -18.27 -15.41 10.16
C LEU A 323 -18.37 -14.88 11.61
N PRO A 324 -19.29 -15.41 12.45
CA PRO A 324 -19.49 -14.93 13.82
C PRO A 324 -18.28 -15.16 14.72
N LEU A 325 -17.51 -16.24 14.54
CA LEU A 325 -16.31 -16.52 15.35
C LEU A 325 -15.16 -15.56 14.99
N ASN A 326 -14.96 -15.28 13.72
CA ASN A 326 -13.99 -14.27 13.28
C ASN A 326 -14.36 -12.89 13.83
N VAL A 327 -15.61 -12.46 13.66
CA VAL A 327 -16.12 -11.19 14.19
C VAL A 327 -15.98 -11.14 15.71
N GLY A 328 -16.23 -12.26 16.43
CA GLY A 328 -16.16 -12.31 17.90
C GLY A 328 -14.74 -12.35 18.48
N ASN A 329 -13.73 -12.81 17.75
CA ASN A 329 -12.39 -13.08 18.30
C ASN A 329 -11.26 -12.26 17.68
N ILE A 330 -11.41 -11.75 16.44
CA ILE A 330 -10.39 -10.92 15.80
C ILE A 330 -10.54 -9.45 16.23
N LEU A 331 -9.47 -8.87 16.78
CA LEU A 331 -9.48 -7.51 17.38
C LEU A 331 -10.01 -6.42 16.46
N GLU A 332 -9.68 -6.45 15.20
CA GLU A 332 -10.10 -5.41 14.24
C GLU A 332 -11.61 -5.44 13.93
N TRP A 333 -12.29 -6.57 14.15
CA TRP A 333 -13.75 -6.70 14.03
C TRP A 333 -14.50 -6.33 15.31
N GLN A 334 -13.79 -6.10 16.44
CA GLN A 334 -14.44 -5.70 17.69
C GLN A 334 -15.00 -4.28 17.59
N PRO A 335 -16.03 -3.96 18.40
CA PRO A 335 -16.50 -2.59 18.56
C PRO A 335 -15.40 -1.65 19.05
N MET A 336 -15.54 -0.34 18.75
CA MET A 336 -14.58 0.69 19.16
C MET A 336 -14.38 0.68 20.69
N PRO A 337 -13.15 0.43 21.19
CA PRO A 337 -12.88 0.41 22.62
C PRO A 337 -12.65 1.83 23.15
N PHE A 338 -13.68 2.47 23.71
CA PHE A 338 -13.61 3.84 24.22
C PHE A 338 -12.79 4.00 25.52
N ASN A 339 -12.33 2.91 26.12
CA ASN A 339 -11.43 2.91 27.29
C ASN A 339 -9.95 3.13 26.91
N VAL A 340 -9.55 2.90 25.65
CA VAL A 340 -8.19 3.12 25.16
C VAL A 340 -8.03 4.49 24.49
N VAL A 341 -6.77 4.92 24.30
CA VAL A 341 -6.44 6.26 23.76
C VAL A 341 -7.07 6.47 22.37
N GLY A 342 -7.00 5.48 21.47
CA GLY A 342 -7.56 5.59 20.11
C GLY A 342 -9.06 5.87 20.11
N GLY A 343 -9.84 5.13 20.93
CA GLY A 343 -11.28 5.33 21.06
C GLY A 343 -11.64 6.68 21.70
N LYS A 344 -10.86 7.12 22.69
CA LYS A 344 -11.03 8.47 23.30
C LYS A 344 -10.76 9.59 22.31
N LEU A 345 -9.72 9.45 21.47
CA LEU A 345 -9.42 10.41 20.40
C LEU A 345 -10.51 10.44 19.33
N PHE A 346 -11.00 9.29 18.91
CA PHE A 346 -12.13 9.21 17.99
C PHE A 346 -13.36 9.93 18.56
N LEU A 347 -13.72 9.65 19.82
CA LEU A 347 -14.83 10.32 20.50
C LEU A 347 -14.60 11.83 20.58
N ALA A 348 -13.38 12.26 20.93
CA ALA A 348 -13.05 13.69 21.02
C ALA A 348 -13.18 14.39 19.66
N VAL A 349 -12.81 13.72 18.54
CA VAL A 349 -12.99 14.24 17.18
C VAL A 349 -14.49 14.39 16.86
N VAL A 350 -15.30 13.38 17.15
CA VAL A 350 -16.75 13.40 16.88
C VAL A 350 -17.43 14.50 17.72
N LEU A 351 -17.16 14.56 19.02
CA LEU A 351 -17.72 15.60 19.91
C LEU A 351 -17.21 17.00 19.52
N GLY A 352 -15.94 17.11 19.18
CA GLY A 352 -15.33 18.35 18.70
C GLY A 352 -15.98 18.88 17.41
N PHE A 353 -16.40 17.97 16.51
CA PHE A 353 -17.18 18.35 15.34
C PHE A 353 -18.52 18.97 15.72
N PHE A 354 -19.29 18.33 16.61
CA PHE A 354 -20.60 18.87 17.04
C PHE A 354 -20.45 20.21 17.78
N LEU A 355 -19.45 20.34 18.65
CA LEU A 355 -19.16 21.59 19.33
C LEU A 355 -18.78 22.69 18.33
N ALA A 356 -17.91 22.37 17.35
CA ALA A 356 -17.52 23.30 16.31
C ALA A 356 -18.71 23.73 15.43
N GLN A 357 -19.66 22.82 15.17
CA GLN A 357 -20.90 23.11 14.45
C GLN A 357 -21.81 24.06 15.21
N MET A 358 -21.83 23.98 16.55
CA MET A 358 -22.59 24.93 17.40
C MET A 358 -21.97 26.34 17.35
N ILE A 359 -20.63 26.44 17.36
CA ILE A 359 -19.91 27.73 17.39
C ILE A 359 -19.85 28.37 15.99
N SER A 360 -19.64 27.57 14.95
CA SER A 360 -19.44 28.00 13.58
C SER A 360 -20.18 27.07 12.60
N PRO A 361 -21.51 27.18 12.48
CA PRO A 361 -22.32 26.26 11.71
C PRO A 361 -21.91 26.25 10.23
N LEU A 362 -21.64 25.05 9.71
CA LEU A 362 -21.37 24.79 8.31
C LEU A 362 -22.64 24.38 7.58
N THR A 363 -22.73 24.76 6.30
CA THR A 363 -23.68 24.13 5.39
C THR A 363 -23.01 22.93 4.74
N LEU A 364 -23.49 21.72 5.06
CA LEU A 364 -22.98 20.45 4.55
C LEU A 364 -23.82 19.95 3.38
N LYS A 365 -23.20 19.23 2.46
CA LYS A 365 -23.93 18.51 1.41
C LYS A 365 -24.59 17.27 2.00
N LEU A 366 -25.79 16.89 1.52
CA LEU A 366 -26.49 15.70 2.01
C LEU A 366 -25.62 14.43 1.95
N SER A 367 -24.86 14.25 0.84
CA SER A 367 -23.93 13.13 0.70
C SER A 367 -22.82 13.14 1.76
N GLU A 368 -22.31 14.31 2.15
CA GLU A 368 -21.31 14.45 3.21
C GLU A 368 -21.89 14.05 4.57
N VAL A 369 -23.11 14.44 4.85
CA VAL A 369 -23.82 14.08 6.09
C VAL A 369 -24.02 12.57 6.18
N ILE A 370 -24.55 11.94 5.11
CA ILE A 370 -24.80 10.49 5.08
C ILE A 370 -23.48 9.72 5.25
N LEU A 371 -22.41 10.08 4.51
CA LEU A 371 -21.12 9.41 4.59
C LEU A 371 -20.45 9.63 5.95
N PHE A 372 -20.55 10.82 6.53
CA PHE A 372 -19.98 11.13 7.84
C PHE A 372 -20.63 10.29 8.95
N PHE A 373 -21.96 10.27 9.05
CA PHE A 373 -22.67 9.47 10.04
C PHE A 373 -22.51 7.97 9.77
N GLY A 374 -22.54 7.54 8.50
CA GLY A 374 -22.24 6.17 8.12
C GLY A 374 -20.84 5.75 8.56
N GLY A 375 -19.83 6.61 8.37
CA GLY A 375 -18.46 6.38 8.85
C GLY A 375 -18.36 6.29 10.37
N ILE A 376 -19.09 7.14 11.13
CA ILE A 376 -19.16 7.05 12.60
C ILE A 376 -19.76 5.72 13.02
N ILE A 377 -20.93 5.34 12.48
CA ILE A 377 -21.61 4.10 12.84
C ILE A 377 -20.72 2.90 12.56
N MET A 378 -20.13 2.83 11.36
CA MET A 378 -19.25 1.72 10.98
C MET A 378 -18.01 1.64 11.87
N ALA A 379 -17.37 2.78 12.20
CA ALA A 379 -16.22 2.81 13.11
C ALA A 379 -16.57 2.41 14.54
N CYS A 380 -17.79 2.74 15.02
CA CYS A 380 -18.26 2.30 16.33
C CYS A 380 -18.52 0.79 16.37
N LEU A 381 -19.08 0.23 15.29
CA LEU A 381 -19.38 -1.21 15.20
C LEU A 381 -18.11 -2.05 15.08
N HIS A 382 -17.12 -1.60 14.29
CA HIS A 382 -15.90 -2.33 14.06
C HIS A 382 -14.71 -1.37 13.89
N VAL A 383 -13.66 -1.54 14.69
CA VAL A 383 -12.45 -0.69 14.71
C VAL A 383 -11.83 -0.55 13.32
N ARG A 384 -11.82 -1.62 12.52
CA ARG A 384 -11.25 -1.63 11.15
C ARG A 384 -11.86 -0.57 10.22
N PHE A 385 -13.11 -0.16 10.45
CA PHE A 385 -13.79 0.87 9.65
C PHE A 385 -13.45 2.30 10.07
N LEU A 386 -12.60 2.50 11.08
CA LEU A 386 -12.03 3.82 11.40
C LEU A 386 -11.34 4.45 10.16
N LEU A 387 -10.76 3.61 9.31
CA LEU A 387 -10.17 4.03 8.03
C LEU A 387 -11.19 4.55 7.01
N LEU A 388 -12.49 4.21 7.15
CA LEU A 388 -13.56 4.80 6.34
C LEU A 388 -14.03 6.14 6.91
N PHE A 389 -14.07 6.26 8.24
CA PHE A 389 -14.42 7.51 8.89
C PHE A 389 -13.50 8.66 8.47
N VAL A 390 -12.19 8.39 8.33
CA VAL A 390 -11.18 9.42 7.98
C VAL A 390 -11.50 10.12 6.64
N PRO A 391 -11.63 9.46 5.48
CA PRO A 391 -11.91 10.13 4.21
C PRO A 391 -13.31 10.75 4.14
N PHE A 392 -14.28 10.27 4.92
CA PHE A 392 -15.61 10.85 4.96
C PHE A 392 -15.68 12.10 5.84
N SER A 393 -14.87 12.18 6.90
CA SER A 393 -14.85 13.29 7.84
C SER A 393 -13.84 14.39 7.47
N ALA A 394 -12.66 14.03 6.96
CA ALA A 394 -11.57 14.96 6.73
C ALA A 394 -11.93 16.18 5.84
N PRO A 395 -12.69 16.05 4.73
CA PRO A 395 -13.07 17.21 3.94
C PRO A 395 -13.97 18.18 4.70
N ILE A 396 -14.83 17.68 5.60
CA ILE A 396 -15.72 18.50 6.44
C ILE A 396 -14.86 19.32 7.42
N PHE A 397 -13.93 18.68 8.11
CA PHE A 397 -12.98 19.37 9.00
C PHE A 397 -12.10 20.37 8.25
N ALA A 398 -11.68 20.06 7.04
CA ALA A 398 -10.92 21.00 6.21
C ALA A 398 -11.76 22.24 5.85
N VAL A 399 -13.05 22.10 5.53
CA VAL A 399 -13.94 23.24 5.30
C VAL A 399 -14.13 24.08 6.56
N LEU A 400 -14.28 23.44 7.72
CA LEU A 400 -14.35 24.13 9.01
C LEU A 400 -13.09 24.95 9.27
N LEU A 401 -11.92 24.32 9.19
CA LEU A 401 -10.62 24.96 9.41
C LEU A 401 -10.33 26.08 8.40
N ALA A 402 -10.82 25.96 7.17
CA ALA A 402 -10.65 26.98 6.13
C ALA A 402 -11.33 28.32 6.46
N ARG A 403 -12.22 28.38 7.46
CA ARG A 403 -12.82 29.62 7.96
C ARG A 403 -11.85 30.43 8.80
N TRP A 404 -10.90 29.77 9.47
CA TRP A 404 -9.93 30.42 10.38
C TRP A 404 -8.55 30.52 9.77
N LEU A 405 -8.20 29.65 8.81
CA LEU A 405 -6.88 29.63 8.18
C LEU A 405 -6.87 30.46 6.89
N PRO A 406 -5.93 31.43 6.74
CA PRO A 406 -5.83 32.20 5.53
C PRO A 406 -5.43 31.31 4.35
N ARG A 407 -6.04 31.60 3.18
CA ARG A 407 -5.71 30.89 1.93
C ARG A 407 -4.26 31.07 1.56
N TYR A 408 -3.69 30.07 0.87
CA TYR A 408 -2.37 30.17 0.28
C TYR A 408 -2.32 31.33 -0.73
N ASN A 409 -1.26 32.14 -0.63
CA ASN A 409 -1.00 33.23 -1.56
C ASN A 409 0.36 33.02 -2.24
N ARG A 410 0.33 32.72 -3.54
CA ARG A 410 1.53 32.46 -4.33
C ARG A 410 2.49 33.66 -4.41
N LYS A 411 2.00 34.90 -4.25
CA LYS A 411 2.82 36.12 -4.38
C LYS A 411 3.82 36.28 -3.24
N ILE A 412 3.52 35.74 -2.07
CA ILE A 412 4.36 35.81 -0.86
C ILE A 412 5.04 34.47 -0.55
N ASP A 413 5.07 33.55 -1.51
CA ASP A 413 5.65 32.23 -1.31
C ASP A 413 7.18 32.28 -1.43
N HIS A 414 7.87 31.62 -0.51
CA HIS A 414 9.32 31.56 -0.42
C HIS A 414 9.86 30.27 -1.06
N PHE A 415 9.76 30.14 -2.39
CA PHE A 415 10.09 28.92 -3.15
C PHE A 415 11.47 28.35 -2.84
N VAL A 416 12.49 29.22 -2.65
CA VAL A 416 13.87 28.77 -2.33
C VAL A 416 13.91 28.14 -0.94
N LEU A 417 13.27 28.75 0.05
CA LEU A 417 13.18 28.20 1.40
C LEU A 417 12.41 26.87 1.38
N ASN A 418 11.29 26.84 0.67
CA ASN A 418 10.52 25.59 0.52
C ASN A 418 11.38 24.50 -0.12
N ALA A 419 12.14 24.81 -1.18
CA ALA A 419 13.03 23.86 -1.84
C ALA A 419 14.11 23.31 -0.87
N VAL A 420 14.71 24.17 -0.07
CA VAL A 420 15.70 23.77 0.95
C VAL A 420 15.07 22.84 1.99
N LEU A 421 13.89 23.21 2.53
CA LEU A 421 13.21 22.40 3.54
C LEU A 421 12.72 21.06 2.99
N MET A 422 12.18 21.04 1.76
CA MET A 422 11.78 19.81 1.09
C MET A 422 12.97 18.90 0.83
N SER A 423 14.08 19.47 0.32
CA SER A 423 15.31 18.70 0.08
C SER A 423 15.87 18.13 1.37
N ALA A 424 15.92 18.93 2.45
CA ALA A 424 16.35 18.46 3.76
C ALA A 424 15.47 17.32 4.30
N ALA A 425 14.14 17.44 4.16
CA ALA A 425 13.21 16.39 4.57
C ALA A 425 13.40 15.10 3.75
N ILE A 426 13.55 15.21 2.43
CA ILE A 426 13.80 14.05 1.54
C ILE A 426 15.14 13.40 1.88
N ILE A 427 16.21 14.17 2.04
CA ILE A 427 17.53 13.66 2.43
C ILE A 427 17.43 12.93 3.78
N ALA A 428 16.71 13.50 4.76
CA ALA A 428 16.50 12.88 6.05
C ALA A 428 15.75 11.53 5.91
N MET A 429 14.66 11.49 5.13
CA MET A 429 13.93 10.25 4.89
C MET A 429 14.80 9.17 4.24
N VAL A 430 15.61 9.53 3.24
CA VAL A 430 16.54 8.59 2.59
C VAL A 430 17.63 8.14 3.57
N ARG A 431 18.22 9.06 4.36
CA ARG A 431 19.31 8.76 5.29
C ARG A 431 18.89 7.89 6.47
N TYR A 432 17.66 8.07 6.94
CA TYR A 432 17.11 7.37 8.09
C TYR A 432 16.13 6.25 7.71
N PHE A 433 16.10 5.87 6.42
CA PHE A 433 15.32 4.69 6.00
C PHE A 433 15.93 3.45 6.64
N PRO A 434 15.11 2.53 7.22
CA PRO A 434 15.63 1.38 7.93
C PRO A 434 16.49 0.51 7.02
N PRO A 435 17.71 0.14 7.44
CA PRO A 435 18.51 -0.81 6.70
C PRO A 435 17.88 -2.21 6.78
N ARG A 436 18.17 -3.05 5.79
CA ARG A 436 17.63 -4.40 5.68
C ARG A 436 17.79 -5.23 6.98
N ALA A 437 18.93 -5.13 7.64
CA ALA A 437 19.22 -5.86 8.88
C ALA A 437 18.24 -5.49 10.02
N ASP A 438 17.84 -4.20 10.12
CA ASP A 438 16.89 -3.76 11.15
C ASP A 438 15.49 -4.28 10.85
N ILE A 439 15.08 -4.33 9.57
CA ILE A 439 13.80 -4.90 9.16
C ILE A 439 13.76 -6.40 9.46
N GLU A 440 14.82 -7.15 9.10
CA GLU A 440 14.95 -8.57 9.40
C GLU A 440 14.92 -8.84 10.91
N LYS A 441 15.61 -8.01 11.71
CA LYS A 441 15.58 -8.10 13.17
C LYS A 441 14.20 -7.80 13.75
N ALA A 442 13.49 -6.82 13.22
CA ALA A 442 12.11 -6.51 13.63
C ALA A 442 11.17 -7.68 13.32
N THR A 443 11.28 -8.26 12.12
CA THR A 443 10.53 -9.45 11.72
C THR A 443 10.81 -10.63 12.66
N ALA A 444 12.06 -10.91 12.98
CA ALA A 444 12.46 -12.00 13.87
C ALA A 444 12.02 -11.80 15.32
N LYS A 445 11.67 -10.58 15.74
CA LYS A 445 11.07 -10.32 17.07
C LYS A 445 9.57 -10.59 17.14
N THR A 446 8.92 -10.69 15.99
CA THR A 446 7.46 -10.89 15.89
C THR A 446 7.13 -12.30 15.44
N PHE A 447 7.88 -12.86 14.52
CA PHE A 447 7.64 -14.18 13.92
C PHE A 447 8.68 -15.21 14.36
N PRO A 448 8.34 -16.52 14.30
CA PRO A 448 9.17 -17.62 14.79
C PRO A 448 10.34 -17.93 13.82
N ALA A 449 11.15 -16.92 13.47
CA ALA A 449 12.24 -17.08 12.49
C ALA A 449 13.28 -18.13 12.95
N GLY A 450 13.68 -18.09 14.23
CA GLY A 450 14.62 -19.07 14.77
C GLY A 450 14.04 -20.48 14.83
N ALA A 451 12.75 -20.62 15.16
CA ALA A 451 12.08 -21.93 15.12
C ALA A 451 11.99 -22.49 13.69
N VAL A 452 11.77 -21.65 12.68
CA VAL A 452 11.78 -22.07 11.27
C VAL A 452 13.18 -22.55 10.85
N GLU A 453 14.25 -21.85 11.23
CA GLU A 453 15.63 -22.30 10.99
C GLU A 453 15.92 -23.64 11.69
N TYR A 454 15.47 -23.77 12.93
CA TYR A 454 15.59 -25.03 13.68
C TYR A 454 14.86 -26.18 12.99
N LEU A 455 13.59 -25.97 12.55
CA LEU A 455 12.77 -26.98 11.87
C LEU A 455 13.34 -27.39 10.51
N ARG A 456 14.00 -26.50 9.78
CA ARG A 456 14.72 -26.84 8.54
C ARG A 456 15.91 -27.78 8.80
N ALA A 457 16.62 -27.55 9.89
CA ALA A 457 17.75 -28.39 10.28
C ALA A 457 17.31 -29.70 10.97
N HIS A 458 16.15 -29.68 11.64
CA HIS A 458 15.61 -30.78 12.44
C HIS A 458 14.12 -30.97 12.13
N PRO A 459 13.77 -31.50 10.95
CA PRO A 459 12.37 -31.73 10.58
C PRO A 459 11.66 -32.62 11.59
N VAL A 460 10.44 -32.24 11.95
CA VAL A 460 9.55 -33.02 12.82
C VAL A 460 8.52 -33.71 11.96
N ALA A 461 8.37 -35.01 12.14
CA ALA A 461 7.39 -35.79 11.40
C ALA A 461 5.97 -35.58 11.96
N GLY A 462 4.98 -35.61 11.07
CA GLY A 462 3.56 -35.57 11.40
C GLY A 462 2.95 -34.16 11.48
N PRO A 463 1.66 -34.07 11.80
CA PRO A 463 0.93 -32.83 11.89
C PRO A 463 1.44 -31.92 13.02
N MET A 464 1.57 -30.62 12.72
CA MET A 464 2.01 -29.61 13.69
C MET A 464 0.86 -28.62 13.96
N PHE A 465 0.51 -28.47 15.23
CA PHE A 465 -0.34 -27.37 15.68
C PHE A 465 0.50 -26.09 15.75
N ASN A 466 0.02 -25.02 15.15
CA ASN A 466 0.70 -23.74 15.18
C ASN A 466 -0.22 -22.62 15.69
N ASP A 467 0.38 -21.61 16.30
CA ASP A 467 -0.30 -20.36 16.61
C ASP A 467 -0.89 -19.72 15.35
N TYR A 468 -2.08 -19.09 15.49
CA TYR A 468 -2.80 -18.42 14.40
C TYR A 468 -1.93 -17.33 13.71
N GLY A 469 -1.24 -16.51 14.52
CA GLY A 469 -0.37 -15.44 14.02
C GLY A 469 0.90 -15.95 13.32
N TYR A 470 1.26 -17.22 13.52
CA TYR A 470 2.44 -17.83 12.87
C TYR A 470 2.12 -18.52 11.55
N GLY A 471 0.83 -18.90 11.33
CA GLY A 471 0.44 -19.71 10.19
C GLY A 471 0.87 -19.13 8.84
N GLY A 472 0.57 -17.86 8.59
CA GLY A 472 0.99 -17.18 7.35
C GLY A 472 2.51 -17.18 7.16
N TYR A 473 3.27 -16.92 8.23
CA TYR A 473 4.74 -16.95 8.19
C TYR A 473 5.28 -18.34 7.84
N LEU A 474 4.72 -19.38 8.43
CA LEU A 474 5.06 -20.77 8.11
C LEU A 474 4.77 -21.11 6.66
N VAL A 475 3.59 -20.74 6.15
CA VAL A 475 3.21 -20.91 4.74
C VAL A 475 4.25 -20.31 3.78
N ALA A 476 4.80 -19.14 4.12
CA ALA A 476 5.80 -18.48 3.28
C ALA A 476 7.21 -19.05 3.46
N MET A 477 7.62 -19.31 4.72
CA MET A 477 9.01 -19.59 5.06
C MET A 477 9.32 -21.08 5.23
N LEU A 478 8.32 -21.93 5.48
CA LEU A 478 8.48 -23.39 5.67
C LEU A 478 7.37 -24.14 4.89
N PRO A 479 7.30 -23.98 3.56
CA PRO A 479 6.18 -24.49 2.74
C PRO A 479 6.04 -26.02 2.72
N GLU A 480 7.08 -26.74 3.08
CA GLU A 480 7.08 -28.20 3.26
C GLU A 480 6.25 -28.64 4.48
N GLN A 481 6.14 -27.80 5.50
CA GLN A 481 5.34 -28.05 6.69
C GLN A 481 3.94 -27.48 6.50
N LYS A 482 2.92 -28.33 6.37
CA LYS A 482 1.52 -27.90 6.33
C LYS A 482 1.09 -27.33 7.69
N VAL A 483 0.32 -26.24 7.65
CA VAL A 483 -0.15 -25.56 8.87
C VAL A 483 -1.48 -26.16 9.37
N PHE A 484 -1.74 -26.03 10.68
CA PHE A 484 -3.06 -26.28 11.25
C PHE A 484 -4.04 -25.18 10.85
N ILE A 485 -3.59 -23.92 10.94
CA ILE A 485 -4.39 -22.72 10.69
C ILE A 485 -3.47 -21.56 10.25
N ASP A 486 -4.03 -20.62 9.49
CA ASP A 486 -3.42 -19.33 9.13
C ASP A 486 -4.47 -18.21 9.09
N GLY A 487 -4.09 -17.00 8.68
CA GLY A 487 -4.94 -15.80 8.70
C GLY A 487 -6.15 -15.81 7.76
N ARG A 488 -6.37 -16.84 6.95
CA ARG A 488 -7.56 -17.00 6.08
C ARG A 488 -8.76 -17.50 6.88
N GLY A 489 -9.21 -16.66 7.84
CA GLY A 489 -10.19 -17.01 8.86
C GLY A 489 -11.53 -17.52 8.30
N ASP A 490 -11.97 -17.01 7.14
CA ASP A 490 -13.17 -17.46 6.43
C ASP A 490 -13.12 -18.95 6.10
N LEU A 491 -12.02 -19.41 5.49
CA LEU A 491 -11.81 -20.82 5.13
C LEU A 491 -11.89 -21.74 6.35
N TYR A 492 -11.28 -21.35 7.45
CA TYR A 492 -11.20 -22.18 8.66
C TYR A 492 -12.47 -22.14 9.49
N GLU A 493 -13.21 -21.02 9.49
CA GLU A 493 -14.49 -20.92 10.19
C GLU A 493 -15.55 -21.77 9.51
N ASP A 494 -15.67 -21.69 8.19
CA ASP A 494 -16.62 -22.50 7.41
C ASP A 494 -16.41 -24.00 7.60
N ALA A 495 -15.16 -24.43 7.81
CA ALA A 495 -14.81 -25.82 8.07
C ALA A 495 -14.88 -26.23 9.56
N GLY A 496 -15.20 -25.31 10.48
CA GLY A 496 -15.23 -25.54 11.92
C GLY A 496 -13.84 -25.54 12.60
N ILE A 497 -12.76 -25.47 11.84
CA ILE A 497 -11.38 -25.55 12.36
C ILE A 497 -11.02 -24.32 13.22
N PHE A 498 -11.58 -23.14 12.91
CA PHE A 498 -11.34 -21.96 13.72
C PHE A 498 -11.90 -22.13 15.15
N GLY A 499 -13.06 -22.78 15.28
CA GLY A 499 -13.62 -23.16 16.59
C GLY A 499 -12.72 -24.13 17.34
N GLU A 500 -12.22 -25.17 16.67
CA GLU A 500 -11.28 -26.15 17.25
C GLU A 500 -9.96 -25.47 17.68
N TYR A 501 -9.43 -24.55 16.87
CA TYR A 501 -8.27 -23.74 17.25
C TYR A 501 -8.53 -22.97 18.56
N LEU A 502 -9.68 -22.31 18.68
CA LEU A 502 -10.04 -21.56 19.89
C LEU A 502 -10.22 -22.46 21.13
N GLU A 503 -10.65 -23.72 20.96
CA GLU A 503 -10.65 -24.72 22.05
C GLU A 503 -9.24 -24.99 22.56
N VAL A 504 -8.27 -25.15 21.65
CA VAL A 504 -6.88 -25.46 21.99
C VAL A 504 -6.14 -24.24 22.55
N ALA A 505 -6.22 -23.11 21.89
CA ALA A 505 -5.56 -21.86 22.31
C ALA A 505 -6.10 -21.36 23.66
N GLY A 506 -7.42 -21.51 23.92
CA GLY A 506 -8.06 -21.13 25.16
C GLY A 506 -7.97 -22.18 26.28
N LEU A 507 -7.27 -23.33 26.07
CA LEU A 507 -7.23 -24.47 27.01
C LEU A 507 -8.61 -24.89 27.49
N ARG A 508 -9.60 -24.88 26.61
CA ARG A 508 -10.97 -25.30 26.90
C ARG A 508 -11.05 -26.84 27.04
N PRO A 509 -12.15 -27.39 27.58
CA PRO A 509 -12.24 -28.83 27.90
C PRO A 509 -11.91 -29.76 26.73
N ALA A 510 -12.21 -29.37 25.47
CA ALA A 510 -11.93 -30.19 24.30
C ALA A 510 -10.46 -30.07 23.77
N ALA A 511 -9.63 -29.20 24.31
CA ALA A 511 -8.30 -28.87 23.77
C ALA A 511 -7.44 -30.11 23.45
N PHE A 512 -7.24 -31.00 24.40
CA PHE A 512 -6.42 -32.21 24.21
C PHE A 512 -7.11 -33.25 23.33
N MET A 513 -8.44 -33.25 23.26
CA MET A 513 -9.20 -34.11 22.34
C MET A 513 -8.94 -33.65 20.89
N VAL A 514 -8.99 -32.36 20.62
CA VAL A 514 -8.68 -31.77 19.30
C VAL A 514 -7.25 -32.15 18.87
N LEU A 515 -6.26 -31.94 19.74
CA LEU A 515 -4.86 -32.32 19.44
C LEU A 515 -4.73 -33.82 19.11
N ARG A 516 -5.52 -34.67 19.77
CA ARG A 516 -5.52 -36.12 19.54
C ARG A 516 -6.22 -36.49 18.24
N VAL A 517 -7.39 -35.92 17.95
CA VAL A 517 -8.19 -36.19 16.74
C VAL A 517 -7.39 -35.84 15.49
N HIS A 518 -6.70 -34.69 15.48
CA HIS A 518 -5.83 -34.27 14.38
C HIS A 518 -4.45 -34.97 14.38
N GLY A 519 -4.19 -35.87 15.32
CA GLY A 519 -2.92 -36.61 15.39
C GLY A 519 -1.70 -35.73 15.59
N ILE A 520 -1.84 -34.61 16.31
CA ILE A 520 -0.78 -33.61 16.48
C ILE A 520 0.45 -34.24 17.15
N GLN A 521 1.61 -34.09 16.49
CA GLN A 521 2.91 -34.59 16.95
C GLN A 521 3.82 -33.48 17.47
N SER A 522 3.58 -32.24 17.07
CA SER A 522 4.33 -31.06 17.52
C SER A 522 3.44 -29.83 17.65
N CYS A 523 3.85 -28.90 18.50
CA CYS A 523 3.16 -27.62 18.70
C CYS A 523 4.20 -26.49 18.63
N LEU A 524 4.02 -25.55 17.69
CA LEU A 524 4.78 -24.31 17.59
C LEU A 524 3.91 -23.16 18.08
N LEU A 525 4.24 -22.62 19.24
CA LEU A 525 3.42 -21.69 19.99
C LEU A 525 4.17 -20.39 20.29
N GLU A 526 3.42 -19.31 20.53
CA GLU A 526 3.99 -18.14 21.19
C GLU A 526 4.44 -18.55 22.61
N ARG A 527 5.62 -18.07 23.03
CA ARG A 527 6.21 -18.45 24.31
C ARG A 527 5.31 -18.16 25.52
N LYS A 528 4.47 -17.14 25.43
CA LYS A 528 3.59 -16.69 26.53
C LYS A 528 2.22 -17.36 26.52
N GLU A 529 1.91 -18.19 25.55
CA GLU A 529 0.63 -18.87 25.50
C GLU A 529 0.41 -19.84 26.66
N PRO A 530 -0.81 -19.91 27.21
CA PRO A 530 -1.13 -20.84 28.29
C PRO A 530 -0.83 -22.29 27.93
N LEU A 531 -1.09 -22.71 26.69
CA LEU A 531 -0.81 -24.06 26.19
C LEU A 531 0.68 -24.41 26.30
N ALA A 532 1.59 -23.45 26.03
CA ALA A 532 3.03 -23.67 26.15
C ALA A 532 3.44 -24.02 27.59
N THR A 533 2.85 -23.36 28.59
CA THR A 533 3.09 -23.67 29.99
C THR A 533 2.60 -25.07 30.36
N VAL A 534 1.42 -25.46 29.89
CA VAL A 534 0.84 -26.78 30.17
C VAL A 534 1.64 -27.90 29.51
N LEU A 535 2.00 -27.75 28.22
CA LEU A 535 2.81 -28.75 27.52
C LEU A 535 4.19 -28.96 28.15
N GLY A 536 4.79 -27.88 28.66
CA GLY A 536 6.06 -27.95 29.38
C GLY A 536 6.01 -28.78 30.69
N ALA A 537 4.83 -28.90 31.29
CA ALA A 537 4.63 -29.71 32.50
C ALA A 537 4.20 -31.16 32.21
N LEU A 538 3.82 -31.48 30.96
CA LEU A 538 3.35 -32.82 30.60
C LEU A 538 4.52 -33.77 30.23
N PRO A 539 4.58 -35.00 30.78
CA PRO A 539 5.68 -35.92 30.53
C PRO A 539 5.76 -36.43 29.10
N ASP A 540 4.63 -36.42 28.36
CA ASP A 540 4.53 -36.89 26.98
C ASP A 540 5.07 -35.87 25.94
N TRP A 541 5.36 -34.66 26.38
CA TRP A 541 5.86 -33.60 25.52
C TRP A 541 7.31 -33.23 25.92
N GLU A 542 8.08 -32.85 24.93
CA GLU A 542 9.45 -32.41 25.07
C GLU A 542 9.65 -31.07 24.37
N GLN A 543 10.20 -30.09 25.09
CA GLN A 543 10.59 -28.81 24.49
C GLN A 543 11.88 -29.02 23.69
N ARG A 544 11.81 -28.89 22.38
CA ARG A 544 12.92 -29.05 21.44
C ARG A 544 13.59 -27.73 21.06
N TYR A 545 12.84 -26.65 21.08
CA TYR A 545 13.35 -25.32 20.77
C TYR A 545 12.64 -24.26 21.61
N SER A 546 13.35 -23.19 21.96
CA SER A 546 12.76 -22.00 22.57
C SER A 546 13.67 -20.80 22.34
N ASP A 547 13.04 -19.66 22.02
CA ASP A 547 13.70 -18.34 21.95
C ASP A 547 12.83 -17.27 22.64
N GLY A 548 13.09 -15.98 22.37
CA GLY A 548 12.31 -14.87 22.93
C GLY A 548 10.87 -14.76 22.39
N VAL A 549 10.58 -15.40 21.27
CA VAL A 549 9.32 -15.30 20.51
C VAL A 549 8.50 -16.58 20.62
N SER A 550 9.11 -17.72 20.31
CA SER A 550 8.42 -19.00 20.09
C SER A 550 8.99 -20.14 20.92
N VAL A 551 8.18 -21.18 21.07
CA VAL A 551 8.57 -22.45 21.67
C VAL A 551 8.00 -23.60 20.84
N LEU A 552 8.83 -24.64 20.61
CA LEU A 552 8.46 -25.84 19.91
C LEU A 552 8.44 -27.02 20.88
N PHE A 553 7.27 -27.64 21.01
CA PHE A 553 7.08 -28.92 21.72
C PHE A 553 6.90 -30.05 20.72
N VAL A 554 7.47 -31.23 21.03
CA VAL A 554 7.33 -32.45 20.25
C VAL A 554 6.93 -33.60 21.17
N ARG A 555 6.03 -34.48 20.71
CA ARG A 555 5.69 -35.71 21.47
C ARG A 555 6.91 -36.65 21.57
N ARG A 556 7.16 -37.18 22.74
CA ARG A 556 8.31 -38.06 23.00
C ARG A 556 8.31 -39.32 22.12
N ASN A 557 7.15 -39.85 21.77
CA ASN A 557 6.99 -41.05 20.96
C ASN A 557 6.70 -40.73 19.48
N ALA A 558 6.97 -39.50 19.02
CA ALA A 558 6.79 -39.14 17.61
C ALA A 558 7.85 -39.85 16.74
N PRO A 559 7.49 -40.34 15.54
CA PRO A 559 8.47 -40.88 14.62
C PRO A 559 9.57 -39.85 14.35
N GLY A 560 10.83 -40.18 14.64
CA GLY A 560 11.99 -39.28 14.48
C GLY A 560 12.51 -38.57 15.76
N SER A 561 11.96 -38.84 16.95
CA SER A 561 12.30 -38.12 18.19
C SER A 561 13.70 -38.45 18.81
N GLY A 562 14.59 -39.08 18.08
CA GLY A 562 15.82 -39.68 18.61
C GLY A 562 17.06 -38.77 18.84
N ALA A 563 17.01 -37.45 18.72
CA ALA A 563 18.17 -36.58 18.92
C ALA A 563 17.89 -35.49 19.96
N THR A 564 18.44 -35.64 21.16
CA THR A 564 18.52 -34.60 22.21
C THR A 564 19.65 -33.62 21.90
N ILE A 565 19.34 -32.32 21.75
CA ILE A 565 20.32 -31.24 21.63
C ILE A 565 20.12 -30.25 22.78
N PRO A 566 21.21 -29.70 23.39
CA PRO A 566 21.12 -28.87 24.58
C PRO A 566 20.47 -27.52 24.35
N VAL A 567 19.67 -27.12 25.29
CA VAL A 567 19.00 -25.79 25.38
C VAL A 567 20.07 -24.70 25.42
N ARG A 568 20.07 -23.81 24.46
CA ARG A 568 20.82 -22.56 24.51
C ARG A 568 20.06 -21.56 25.38
N THR A 569 20.46 -21.51 26.65
CA THR A 569 20.00 -20.43 27.55
C THR A 569 20.79 -19.18 27.25
N ASP A 570 20.25 -18.27 26.47
CA ASP A 570 20.77 -16.90 26.39
C ASP A 570 20.41 -16.17 27.70
N SER A 571 21.35 -16.26 28.65
CA SER A 571 21.42 -15.37 29.79
C SER A 571 22.03 -14.05 29.34
N THR A 572 21.18 -13.08 28.95
CA THR A 572 21.54 -11.66 28.96
C THR A 572 20.49 -10.91 29.74
N THR A 573 20.75 -10.78 31.04
CA THR A 573 20.40 -9.63 31.85
C THR A 573 21.15 -8.42 31.31
N GLU A 574 20.43 -7.43 30.79
CA GLU A 574 20.46 -5.98 31.01
C GLU A 574 19.57 -5.27 30.03
#